data_51e5ef827e98af0143bbe73d7c8942bc
#
_entry.id   51e5ef827e98af0143bbe73d7c8942bc
#
_cell.length_a   1.000
_cell.length_b   1.000
_cell.length_c   1.000
_cell.angle_alpha   90.00
_cell.angle_beta   90.00
_cell.angle_gamma   90.00
#
_symmetry.space_group_name_H-M   'P 1'
#
loop_
_entity.id
_entity.type
_entity.pdbx_description
1 polymer ?
#
loop_
_entity_poly.entity_id
_entity_poly.type
_entity_poly.pdbx_seq_one_letter_code
_entity_poly.pdbx_strand_id
1 'polypeptide(L)'
;MKKSTIIIIVVIALLAIWGVTGYNGLVTMDENVSGQWSNVETQYQRRADLIPNLVNTVKGYATHEKETLEGVVEARSKATQIKVDAADLTPEKLAEYQKAQGAVTSALGKLLAITENYPDLKANQNFLELQAQLEGTENRINVARTNFNNAAKNFNTAIRRFPKNILAGLFGLEK
;
A
#
# COMPACT_ATOMS: atom_id res chain seq x y z
N MET A 1 -21.11 -32.16 42.77
CA MET A 1 -21.68 -31.38 41.66
C MET A 1 -22.53 -32.30 40.79
N LYS A 2 -23.71 -31.88 40.34
CA LYS A 2 -24.52 -32.68 39.41
C LYS A 2 -23.81 -32.78 38.06
N LYS A 3 -23.87 -33.94 37.39
CA LYS A 3 -23.25 -34.15 36.07
C LYS A 3 -23.57 -33.06 35.06
N SER A 4 -24.80 -32.53 35.09
CA SER A 4 -25.23 -31.41 34.23
C SER A 4 -24.46 -30.12 34.50
N THR A 5 -24.12 -29.81 35.76
CA THR A 5 -23.36 -28.60 36.10
C THR A 5 -21.93 -28.71 35.56
N ILE A 6 -21.30 -29.88 35.59
CA ILE A 6 -19.96 -30.08 35.00
C ILE A 6 -20.01 -29.89 33.49
N ILE A 7 -21.01 -30.43 32.81
CA ILE A 7 -21.17 -30.29 31.36
C ILE A 7 -21.30 -28.80 30.97
N ILE A 8 -22.12 -28.04 31.70
CA ILE A 8 -22.29 -26.59 31.43
C ILE A 8 -20.98 -25.84 31.60
N ILE A 9 -20.23 -26.12 32.67
CA ILE A 9 -18.92 -25.46 32.89
C ILE A 9 -17.94 -25.78 31.74
N VAL A 10 -17.89 -27.04 31.32
CA VAL A 10 -17.03 -27.46 30.20
C VAL A 10 -17.42 -26.75 28.89
N VAL A 11 -18.72 -26.67 28.60
CA VAL A 11 -19.17 -25.95 27.38
C VAL A 11 -18.83 -24.48 27.44
N ILE A 12 -19.01 -23.80 28.57
CA ILE A 12 -18.64 -22.39 28.74
C ILE A 12 -17.13 -22.21 28.57
N ALA A 13 -16.30 -23.08 29.14
CA ALA A 13 -14.84 -23.04 29.00
C ALA A 13 -14.41 -23.21 27.54
N LEU A 14 -15.01 -24.16 26.81
CA LEU A 14 -14.74 -24.34 25.37
C LEU A 14 -15.13 -23.14 24.53
N LEU A 15 -16.29 -22.52 24.82
CA LEU A 15 -16.74 -21.30 24.15
C LEU A 15 -15.80 -20.12 24.44
N ALA A 16 -15.33 -19.98 25.69
CA ALA A 16 -14.38 -18.96 26.07
C ALA A 16 -13.02 -19.12 25.33
N ILE A 17 -12.48 -20.34 25.30
CA ILE A 17 -11.23 -20.64 24.58
C ILE A 17 -11.40 -20.36 23.08
N TRP A 18 -12.51 -20.80 22.49
CA TRP A 18 -12.83 -20.52 21.10
C TRP A 18 -12.94 -19.00 20.84
N GLY A 19 -13.62 -18.26 21.71
CA GLY A 19 -13.79 -16.81 21.60
C GLY A 19 -12.44 -16.07 21.60
N VAL A 20 -11.59 -16.39 22.58
CA VAL A 20 -10.26 -15.77 22.73
C VAL A 20 -9.35 -16.11 21.55
N THR A 21 -9.26 -17.37 21.16
CA THR A 21 -8.40 -17.78 20.04
C THR A 21 -8.89 -17.23 18.71
N GLY A 22 -10.21 -17.20 18.52
CA GLY A 22 -10.85 -16.64 17.33
C GLY A 22 -10.61 -15.13 17.19
N TYR A 23 -10.81 -14.38 18.28
CA TYR A 23 -10.53 -12.94 18.34
C TYR A 23 -9.06 -12.63 18.08
N ASN A 24 -8.14 -13.26 18.80
CA ASN A 24 -6.69 -13.05 18.58
C ASN A 24 -6.27 -13.34 17.14
N GLY A 25 -6.87 -14.36 16.52
CA GLY A 25 -6.62 -14.65 15.12
C GLY A 25 -7.11 -13.56 14.17
N LEU A 26 -8.26 -12.92 14.46
CA LEU A 26 -8.75 -11.78 13.67
C LEU A 26 -7.89 -10.54 13.87
N VAL A 27 -7.49 -10.23 15.10
CA VAL A 27 -6.56 -9.13 15.39
C VAL A 27 -5.24 -9.30 14.65
N THR A 28 -4.68 -10.51 14.64
CA THR A 28 -3.45 -10.81 13.89
C THR A 28 -3.61 -10.55 12.38
N MET A 29 -4.77 -10.88 11.81
CA MET A 29 -5.04 -10.60 10.40
C MET A 29 -5.19 -9.11 10.12
N ASP A 30 -5.83 -8.36 11.00
CA ASP A 30 -6.02 -6.92 10.91
C ASP A 30 -4.66 -6.18 10.98
N GLU A 31 -3.84 -6.53 11.96
CA GLU A 31 -2.46 -6.03 12.08
C GLU A 31 -1.60 -6.36 10.85
N ASN A 32 -1.81 -7.53 10.25
CA ASN A 32 -1.12 -7.89 9.01
C ASN A 32 -1.56 -6.98 7.84
N VAL A 33 -2.84 -6.64 7.73
CA VAL A 33 -3.33 -5.68 6.72
C VAL A 33 -2.65 -4.33 6.91
N SER A 34 -2.60 -3.82 8.15
CA SER A 34 -1.95 -2.56 8.50
C SER A 34 -0.45 -2.58 8.17
N GLY A 35 0.24 -3.67 8.49
CA GLY A 35 1.66 -3.85 8.17
C GLY A 35 1.93 -3.89 6.66
N GLN A 36 1.07 -4.57 5.88
CA GLN A 36 1.20 -4.58 4.42
C GLN A 36 0.88 -3.21 3.80
N TRP A 37 -0.06 -2.46 4.36
CA TRP A 37 -0.31 -1.09 3.94
C TRP A 37 0.91 -0.18 4.15
N SER A 38 1.53 -0.23 5.32
CA SER A 38 2.77 0.51 5.61
C SER A 38 3.90 0.16 4.64
N ASN A 39 3.99 -1.10 4.19
CA ASN A 39 4.92 -1.50 3.14
C ASN A 39 4.61 -0.82 1.79
N VAL A 40 3.32 -0.72 1.42
CA VAL A 40 2.89 -0.01 0.21
C VAL A 40 3.29 1.46 0.27
N GLU A 41 2.98 2.15 1.36
CA GLU A 41 3.33 3.56 1.57
C GLU A 41 4.85 3.78 1.50
N THR A 42 5.63 2.90 2.13
CA THR A 42 7.09 2.96 2.12
C THR A 42 7.65 2.90 0.69
N GLN A 43 7.11 2.04 -0.17
CA GLN A 43 7.58 1.96 -1.56
C GLN A 43 7.17 3.19 -2.38
N TYR A 44 5.97 3.72 -2.17
CA TYR A 44 5.55 4.96 -2.82
C TYR A 44 6.36 6.17 -2.33
N GLN A 45 6.69 6.24 -1.04
CA GLN A 45 7.58 7.27 -0.51
C GLN A 45 8.96 7.19 -1.15
N ARG A 46 9.53 5.99 -1.26
CA ARG A 46 10.82 5.78 -1.94
C ARG A 46 10.79 6.26 -3.39
N ARG A 47 9.69 5.99 -4.11
CA ARG A 47 9.50 6.53 -5.47
C ARG A 47 9.48 8.06 -5.47
N ALA A 48 8.73 8.67 -4.57
CA ALA A 48 8.62 10.11 -4.44
C ALA A 48 9.98 10.77 -4.12
N ASP A 49 10.84 10.10 -3.35
CA ASP A 49 12.16 10.61 -2.97
C ASP A 49 13.17 10.55 -4.13
N LEU A 50 13.00 9.66 -5.09
CA LEU A 50 13.84 9.59 -6.29
C LEU A 50 13.52 10.69 -7.31
N ILE A 51 12.30 11.21 -7.32
CA ILE A 51 11.82 12.17 -8.34
C ILE A 51 12.63 13.48 -8.38
N PRO A 52 12.97 14.15 -7.26
CA PRO A 52 13.73 15.39 -7.32
C PRO A 52 15.09 15.22 -8.00
N ASN A 53 15.80 14.13 -7.72
CA ASN A 53 17.09 13.85 -8.34
C ASN A 53 16.93 13.55 -9.83
N LEU A 54 15.89 12.79 -10.21
CA LEU A 54 15.61 12.53 -11.61
C LEU A 54 15.29 13.82 -12.38
N VAL A 55 14.42 14.67 -11.84
CA VAL A 55 14.03 15.96 -12.45
C VAL A 55 15.23 16.86 -12.61
N ASN A 56 16.11 16.97 -11.60
CA ASN A 56 17.32 17.78 -11.66
C ASN A 56 18.31 17.26 -12.72
N THR A 57 18.45 15.94 -12.81
CA THR A 57 19.34 15.32 -13.82
C THR A 57 18.81 15.57 -15.22
N VAL A 58 17.52 15.34 -15.47
CA VAL A 58 16.89 15.56 -16.79
C VAL A 58 16.93 17.02 -17.17
N LYS A 59 16.65 17.94 -16.24
CA LYS A 59 16.67 19.40 -16.48
C LYS A 59 18.03 19.89 -17.00
N GLY A 60 19.13 19.26 -16.62
CA GLY A 60 20.47 19.60 -17.10
C GLY A 60 20.69 19.34 -18.59
N TYR A 61 19.90 18.46 -19.21
CA TYR A 61 20.02 18.05 -20.62
C TYR A 61 18.81 18.48 -21.46
N ALA A 62 17.63 18.45 -20.89
CA ALA A 62 16.35 18.66 -21.57
C ALA A 62 15.72 20.01 -21.16
N THR A 63 16.38 21.11 -21.48
CA THR A 63 15.97 22.47 -21.06
C THR A 63 14.64 22.95 -21.66
N HIS A 64 14.20 22.34 -22.77
CA HIS A 64 12.96 22.67 -23.46
C HIS A 64 11.74 21.89 -22.94
N GLU A 65 11.94 20.94 -22.02
CA GLU A 65 10.90 20.04 -21.49
C GLU A 65 10.29 20.52 -20.16
N LYS A 66 10.20 21.84 -20.02
CA LYS A 66 9.75 22.49 -18.76
C LYS A 66 8.38 21.99 -18.31
N GLU A 67 7.41 21.91 -19.21
CA GLU A 67 6.04 21.49 -18.92
C GLU A 67 5.98 20.04 -18.39
N THR A 68 6.75 19.13 -19.00
CA THR A 68 6.80 17.72 -18.55
C THR A 68 7.46 17.61 -17.18
N LEU A 69 8.55 18.34 -16.94
CA LEU A 69 9.24 18.38 -15.65
C LEU A 69 8.37 18.94 -14.55
N GLU A 70 7.66 20.06 -14.81
CA GLU A 70 6.69 20.65 -13.89
C GLU A 70 5.54 19.68 -13.59
N GLY A 71 5.02 18.98 -14.59
CA GLY A 71 3.99 17.97 -14.43
C GLY A 71 4.38 16.82 -13.51
N VAL A 72 5.64 16.38 -13.55
CA VAL A 72 6.15 15.36 -12.63
C VAL A 72 6.24 15.88 -11.19
N VAL A 73 6.73 17.11 -11.01
CA VAL A 73 6.84 17.76 -9.69
C VAL A 73 5.45 17.98 -9.08
N GLU A 74 4.49 18.44 -9.89
CA GLU A 74 3.11 18.65 -9.44
C GLU A 74 2.43 17.33 -9.04
N ALA A 75 2.54 16.30 -9.88
CA ALA A 75 1.98 14.98 -9.57
C ALA A 75 2.57 14.40 -8.28
N ARG A 76 3.90 14.52 -8.08
CA ARG A 76 4.57 14.14 -6.85
C ARG A 76 4.01 14.91 -5.64
N SER A 77 3.91 16.24 -5.76
CA SER A 77 3.42 17.09 -4.68
C SER A 77 2.00 16.69 -4.25
N LYS A 78 1.10 16.48 -5.20
CA LYS A 78 -0.27 16.02 -4.93
C LYS A 78 -0.29 14.66 -4.26
N ALA A 79 0.50 13.71 -4.75
CA ALA A 79 0.54 12.35 -4.22
C ALA A 79 1.11 12.28 -2.79
N THR A 80 2.08 13.13 -2.45
CA THR A 80 2.69 13.17 -1.11
C THR A 80 1.85 13.90 -0.07
N GLN A 81 0.86 14.69 -0.49
CA GLN A 81 -0.10 15.34 0.41
C GLN A 81 -1.22 14.41 0.88
N ILE A 82 -1.53 13.39 0.10
CA ILE A 82 -2.55 12.41 0.45
C ILE A 82 -1.93 11.36 1.37
N LYS A 83 -2.32 11.41 2.65
CA LYS A 83 -1.92 10.41 3.66
C LYS A 83 -3.15 9.60 4.03
N VAL A 84 -3.01 8.30 4.05
CA VAL A 84 -4.07 7.37 4.45
C VAL A 84 -3.54 6.50 5.57
N ASP A 85 -4.03 6.73 6.77
CA ASP A 85 -3.68 5.92 7.93
C ASP A 85 -4.22 4.50 7.78
N ALA A 86 -3.46 3.50 8.19
CA ALA A 86 -3.88 2.11 8.17
C ALA A 86 -5.19 1.86 8.95
N ALA A 87 -5.39 2.62 10.05
CA ALA A 87 -6.60 2.56 10.87
C ALA A 87 -7.84 3.20 10.19
N ASP A 88 -7.65 3.92 9.08
CA ASP A 88 -8.70 4.70 8.42
C ASP A 88 -8.79 4.40 6.92
N LEU A 89 -8.43 3.17 6.54
CA LEU A 89 -8.48 2.65 5.18
C LEU A 89 -9.92 2.40 4.74
N THR A 90 -10.52 3.41 4.08
CA THR A 90 -11.80 3.23 3.39
C THR A 90 -11.60 3.04 1.89
N PRO A 91 -12.56 2.40 1.18
CA PRO A 91 -12.49 2.24 -0.26
C PRO A 91 -12.30 3.57 -1.02
N GLU A 92 -12.92 4.65 -0.54
CA GLU A 92 -12.86 5.98 -1.13
C GLU A 92 -11.46 6.58 -0.97
N LYS A 93 -10.89 6.55 0.24
CA LYS A 93 -9.53 7.03 0.51
C LYS A 93 -8.49 6.24 -0.25
N LEU A 94 -8.66 4.91 -0.32
CA LEU A 94 -7.77 4.05 -1.09
C LEU A 94 -7.84 4.38 -2.58
N ALA A 95 -9.04 4.64 -3.13
CA ALA A 95 -9.21 5.02 -4.54
C ALA A 95 -8.57 6.39 -4.83
N GLU A 96 -8.71 7.37 -3.95
CA GLU A 96 -8.07 8.68 -4.07
C GLU A 96 -6.55 8.57 -4.04
N TYR A 97 -6.01 7.81 -3.09
CA TYR A 97 -4.57 7.53 -2.99
C TYR A 97 -4.04 6.86 -4.27
N GLN A 98 -4.71 5.81 -4.74
CA GLN A 98 -4.32 5.11 -5.97
C GLN A 98 -4.38 5.99 -7.20
N LYS A 99 -5.38 6.89 -7.30
CA LYS A 99 -5.49 7.86 -8.40
C LYS A 99 -4.31 8.83 -8.41
N ALA A 100 -3.94 9.36 -7.26
CA ALA A 100 -2.80 10.27 -7.15
C ALA A 100 -1.47 9.57 -7.48
N GLN A 101 -1.26 8.34 -6.99
CA GLN A 101 -0.09 7.54 -7.30
C GLN A 101 -0.03 7.14 -8.78
N GLY A 102 -1.19 6.88 -9.41
CA GLY A 102 -1.32 6.64 -10.85
C GLY A 102 -0.94 7.86 -11.69
N ALA A 103 -1.26 9.07 -11.24
CA ALA A 103 -0.85 10.32 -11.89
C ALA A 103 0.69 10.47 -11.88
N VAL A 104 1.36 10.10 -10.79
CA VAL A 104 2.83 10.07 -10.72
C VAL A 104 3.41 9.07 -11.71
N THR A 105 2.86 7.86 -11.79
CA THR A 105 3.29 6.84 -12.77
C THR A 105 3.15 7.35 -14.21
N SER A 106 2.03 7.99 -14.53
CA SER A 106 1.79 8.56 -15.86
C SER A 106 2.76 9.71 -16.19
N ALA A 107 3.02 10.60 -15.25
CA ALA A 107 3.95 11.71 -15.41
C ALA A 107 5.39 11.22 -15.61
N LEU A 108 5.83 10.24 -14.81
CA LEU A 108 7.14 9.60 -14.97
C LEU A 108 7.26 8.89 -16.32
N GLY A 109 6.22 8.20 -16.78
CA GLY A 109 6.20 7.55 -18.09
C GLY A 109 6.38 8.55 -19.23
N LYS A 110 5.73 9.72 -19.17
CA LYS A 110 5.93 10.81 -20.14
C LYS A 110 7.36 11.35 -20.09
N LEU A 111 7.89 11.57 -18.88
CA LEU A 111 9.27 12.06 -18.72
C LEU A 111 10.28 11.08 -19.32
N LEU A 112 10.14 9.78 -19.04
CA LEU A 112 11.03 8.76 -19.59
C LEU A 112 10.91 8.67 -21.11
N ALA A 113 9.71 8.83 -21.67
CA ALA A 113 9.51 8.80 -23.13
C ALA A 113 10.25 9.95 -23.84
N ILE A 114 10.25 11.15 -23.27
CA ILE A 114 10.98 12.28 -23.89
C ILE A 114 12.49 12.16 -23.78
N THR A 115 13.00 11.42 -22.76
CA THR A 115 14.46 11.22 -22.61
C THR A 115 15.06 10.44 -23.79
N GLU A 116 14.23 9.69 -24.55
CA GLU A 116 14.66 9.01 -25.76
C GLU A 116 15.21 9.97 -26.83
N ASN A 117 14.81 11.23 -26.82
CA ASN A 117 15.28 12.26 -27.73
C ASN A 117 16.61 12.90 -27.30
N TYR A 118 17.15 12.51 -26.15
CA TYR A 118 18.36 13.11 -25.55
C TYR A 118 19.44 12.04 -25.33
N PRO A 119 20.25 11.68 -26.37
CA PRO A 119 21.25 10.61 -26.28
C PRO A 119 22.30 10.83 -25.17
N ASP A 120 22.71 12.08 -24.94
CA ASP A 120 23.68 12.41 -23.90
C ASP A 120 23.14 12.18 -22.49
N LEU A 121 21.85 12.45 -22.28
CA LEU A 121 21.16 12.12 -21.03
C LEU A 121 21.06 10.60 -20.83
N LYS A 122 20.71 9.86 -21.87
CA LYS A 122 20.65 8.39 -21.82
C LYS A 122 21.99 7.74 -21.52
N ALA A 123 23.09 8.38 -21.90
CA ALA A 123 24.45 7.92 -21.58
C ALA A 123 24.95 8.38 -20.20
N ASN A 124 24.22 9.27 -19.54
CA ASN A 124 24.59 9.78 -18.22
C ASN A 124 24.47 8.70 -17.15
N GLN A 125 25.54 8.41 -16.43
CA GLN A 125 25.60 7.35 -15.43
C GLN A 125 24.57 7.56 -14.30
N ASN A 126 24.42 8.80 -13.82
CA ASN A 126 23.48 9.13 -12.75
C ASN A 126 22.03 8.92 -13.21
N PHE A 127 21.71 9.27 -14.45
CA PHE A 127 20.38 9.02 -15.03
C PHE A 127 20.10 7.51 -15.11
N LEU A 128 21.03 6.71 -15.58
CA LEU A 128 20.89 5.25 -15.66
C LEU A 128 20.67 4.61 -14.29
N GLU A 129 21.39 5.06 -13.27
CA GLU A 129 21.22 4.57 -11.90
C GLU A 129 19.85 4.94 -11.33
N LEU A 130 19.39 6.18 -11.55
CA LEU A 130 18.06 6.63 -11.11
C LEU A 130 16.94 5.87 -11.85
N GLN A 131 17.08 5.63 -13.14
CA GLN A 131 16.15 4.82 -13.91
C GLN A 131 16.06 3.40 -13.36
N ALA A 132 17.18 2.74 -13.11
CA ALA A 132 17.23 1.40 -12.54
C ALA A 132 16.60 1.35 -11.13
N GLN A 133 16.83 2.38 -10.30
CA GLN A 133 16.20 2.49 -8.97
C GLN A 133 14.69 2.69 -9.06
N LEU A 134 14.22 3.47 -10.03
CA LEU A 134 12.78 3.66 -10.27
C LEU A 134 12.11 2.36 -10.72
N GLU A 135 12.69 1.67 -11.70
CA GLU A 135 12.17 0.36 -12.16
C GLU A 135 12.13 -0.67 -11.04
N GLY A 136 13.19 -0.75 -10.24
CA GLY A 136 13.23 -1.61 -9.05
C GLY A 136 12.18 -1.23 -8.01
N THR A 137 11.89 0.06 -7.86
CA THR A 137 10.86 0.56 -6.94
C THR A 137 9.45 0.26 -7.45
N GLU A 138 9.18 0.42 -8.75
CA GLU A 138 7.89 0.03 -9.36
C GLU A 138 7.61 -1.47 -9.19
N ASN A 139 8.61 -2.32 -9.35
CA ASN A 139 8.47 -3.74 -9.08
C ASN A 139 8.10 -4.02 -7.61
N ARG A 140 8.76 -3.33 -6.66
CA ARG A 140 8.43 -3.46 -5.23
C ARG A 140 7.05 -2.92 -4.88
N ILE A 141 6.60 -1.83 -5.51
CA ILE A 141 5.24 -1.32 -5.39
C ILE A 141 4.24 -2.39 -5.81
N ASN A 142 4.43 -3.04 -6.94
CA ASN A 142 3.54 -4.09 -7.43
C ASN A 142 3.48 -5.28 -6.47
N VAL A 143 4.62 -5.71 -5.94
CA VAL A 143 4.67 -6.78 -4.93
C VAL A 143 3.97 -6.36 -3.63
N ALA A 144 4.26 -5.16 -3.11
CA ALA A 144 3.64 -4.65 -1.88
C ALA A 144 2.12 -4.53 -2.02
N ARG A 145 1.62 -4.01 -3.15
CA ARG A 145 0.18 -3.95 -3.47
C ARG A 145 -0.47 -5.33 -3.52
N THR A 146 0.19 -6.30 -4.13
CA THR A 146 -0.30 -7.68 -4.20
C THR A 146 -0.41 -8.28 -2.79
N ASN A 147 0.60 -8.09 -1.96
CA ASN A 147 0.62 -8.58 -0.58
C ASN A 147 -0.49 -7.91 0.26
N PHE A 148 -0.66 -6.60 0.15
CA PHE A 148 -1.72 -5.85 0.80
C PHE A 148 -3.11 -6.37 0.37
N ASN A 149 -3.36 -6.51 -0.92
CA ASN A 149 -4.63 -7.02 -1.44
C ASN A 149 -4.93 -8.44 -0.93
N ASN A 150 -3.92 -9.30 -0.85
CA ASN A 150 -4.07 -10.65 -0.32
C ASN A 150 -4.37 -10.64 1.18
N ALA A 151 -3.68 -9.81 1.97
CA ALA A 151 -3.93 -9.65 3.39
C ALA A 151 -5.36 -9.13 3.65
N ALA A 152 -5.78 -8.07 2.96
CA ALA A 152 -7.12 -7.50 3.04
C ALA A 152 -8.20 -8.52 2.63
N LYS A 153 -8.00 -9.26 1.53
CA LYS A 153 -8.91 -10.32 1.11
C LYS A 153 -9.06 -11.42 2.16
N ASN A 154 -7.95 -11.84 2.78
CA ASN A 154 -7.96 -12.88 3.80
C ASN A 154 -8.70 -12.42 5.05
N PHE A 155 -8.43 -11.21 5.53
CA PHE A 155 -9.12 -10.59 6.65
C PHE A 155 -10.62 -10.44 6.37
N ASN A 156 -10.99 -9.81 5.26
CA ASN A 156 -12.38 -9.61 4.84
C ASN A 156 -13.14 -10.93 4.67
N THR A 157 -12.46 -11.98 4.25
CA THR A 157 -13.05 -13.31 4.18
C THR A 157 -13.26 -13.90 5.58
N ALA A 158 -12.30 -13.74 6.47
CA ALA A 158 -12.36 -14.28 7.84
C ALA A 158 -13.48 -13.66 8.65
N ILE A 159 -13.65 -12.32 8.61
CA ILE A 159 -14.71 -11.61 9.36
C ILE A 159 -16.12 -11.91 8.85
N ARG A 160 -16.26 -12.44 7.63
CA ARG A 160 -17.57 -12.82 7.05
C ARG A 160 -17.90 -14.30 7.20
N ARG A 161 -16.91 -15.16 7.54
CA ARG A 161 -17.15 -16.60 7.69
C ARG A 161 -17.69 -16.93 9.08
N PHE A 162 -18.73 -17.78 9.12
CA PHE A 162 -19.20 -18.39 10.37
C PHE A 162 -18.14 -19.36 10.93
N PRO A 163 -17.92 -19.40 12.25
CA PRO A 163 -18.55 -18.58 13.28
C PRO A 163 -17.80 -17.26 13.62
N LYS A 164 -16.69 -16.93 12.92
CA LYS A 164 -15.87 -15.74 13.19
C LYS A 164 -16.62 -14.42 12.97
N ASN A 165 -17.62 -14.40 12.09
CA ASN A 165 -18.48 -13.23 11.87
C ASN A 165 -19.21 -12.77 13.12
N ILE A 166 -19.50 -13.66 14.06
CA ILE A 166 -20.09 -13.31 15.36
C ILE A 166 -19.10 -12.49 16.19
N LEU A 167 -17.84 -12.95 16.25
CA LEU A 167 -16.78 -12.23 16.96
C LEU A 167 -16.49 -10.88 16.30
N ALA A 168 -16.40 -10.83 14.97
CA ALA A 168 -16.19 -9.60 14.24
C ALA A 168 -17.29 -8.55 14.56
N GLY A 169 -18.56 -8.94 14.56
CA GLY A 169 -19.67 -8.05 14.92
C GLY A 169 -19.66 -7.60 16.38
N LEU A 170 -19.26 -8.48 17.32
CA LEU A 170 -19.18 -8.13 18.74
C LEU A 170 -18.06 -7.13 19.06
N PHE A 171 -16.93 -7.22 18.33
CA PHE A 171 -15.75 -6.38 18.58
C PHE A 171 -15.56 -5.26 17.56
N GLY A 172 -16.54 -5.03 16.67
CA GLY A 172 -16.52 -3.94 15.70
C GLY A 172 -15.39 -4.05 14.65
N LEU A 173 -14.99 -5.27 14.32
CA LEU A 173 -14.01 -5.52 13.25
C LEU A 173 -14.69 -5.40 11.89
N GLU A 174 -14.35 -4.34 11.16
CA GLU A 174 -14.96 -3.98 9.88
C GLU A 174 -14.05 -4.31 8.70
N LYS A 175 -14.70 -4.30 7.50
CA LYS A 175 -14.06 -4.62 6.23
C LYS A 175 -13.28 -3.42 5.69
#